data_48bfe72700d60fdee58033034a053f98
#
_entry.id   48bfe72700d60fdee58033034a053f98
#
_cell.length_a   1.000
_cell.length_b   1.000
_cell.length_c   1.000
_cell.angle_alpha   90.00
_cell.angle_beta   90.00
_cell.angle_gamma   90.00
#
_symmetry.space_group_name_H-M   'P 1'
#
loop_
_entity.id
_entity.type
_entity.pdbx_description
1 polymer ?
#
loop_
_entity_poly.entity_id
_entity_poly.type
_entity_poly.pdbx_seq_one_letter_code
_entity_poly.pdbx_strand_id
1 'polypeptide(L)'
;KDITSHRGLTPEETAPIAFPGLEEKKALEVFRTCVRDEVKFLYKEPGILYPEEKEVLRKLKEKYPLYVVSNSDVGYIESYLDSYSFNHLFKGHLCAGDTNLPKWRNIQVLKEKENIKEVIYIGDTKKDRVESLHAGVLFIHAAYGFGNIDPDRNPIHSIKELPRKVEEVFSKNPIK
;
A
#
# COMPACT_ATOMS: atom_id res chain seq x y z
N LYS A 1 -21.37 -11.13 -3.45
CA LYS A 1 -20.63 -10.75 -2.23
C LYS A 1 -19.83 -9.50 -2.53
N ASP A 2 -19.83 -8.56 -1.61
CA ASP A 2 -19.12 -7.28 -1.78
C ASP A 2 -17.61 -7.53 -1.67
N ILE A 3 -16.91 -7.47 -2.79
CA ILE A 3 -15.45 -7.65 -2.89
C ILE A 3 -14.72 -6.49 -2.18
N THR A 4 -15.40 -5.37 -1.99
CA THR A 4 -14.78 -4.16 -1.40
C THR A 4 -14.45 -4.33 0.09
N SER A 5 -15.14 -5.21 0.79
CA SER A 5 -14.96 -5.46 2.23
C SER A 5 -13.63 -6.16 2.57
N HIS A 6 -12.90 -6.68 1.58
CA HIS A 6 -11.65 -7.42 1.78
C HIS A 6 -10.39 -6.60 1.49
N ARG A 7 -10.56 -5.34 1.08
CA ARG A 7 -9.43 -4.46 0.76
C ARG A 7 -8.56 -4.20 1.99
N GLY A 8 -7.26 -4.26 1.78
CA GLY A 8 -6.26 -4.03 2.81
C GLY A 8 -5.96 -5.25 3.70
N LEU A 9 -6.66 -6.38 3.51
CA LEU A 9 -6.37 -7.64 4.19
C LEU A 9 -5.16 -8.35 3.55
N THR A 10 -4.49 -9.20 4.33
CA THR A 10 -3.46 -10.11 3.82
C THR A 10 -4.07 -11.29 3.07
N PRO A 11 -3.29 -12.07 2.29
CA PRO A 11 -3.78 -13.30 1.68
C PRO A 11 -4.38 -14.29 2.68
N GLU A 12 -3.75 -14.44 3.85
CA GLU A 12 -4.19 -15.32 4.93
C GLU A 12 -5.52 -14.88 5.54
N GLU A 13 -5.74 -13.56 5.66
CA GLU A 13 -7.01 -13.01 6.13
C GLU A 13 -8.10 -13.11 5.07
N THR A 14 -7.75 -12.98 3.79
CA THR A 14 -8.73 -12.95 2.68
C THR A 14 -9.18 -14.33 2.26
N ALA A 15 -8.27 -15.31 2.21
CA ALA A 15 -8.55 -16.64 1.69
C ALA A 15 -9.72 -17.36 2.37
N PRO A 16 -9.83 -17.42 3.72
CA PRO A 16 -10.95 -18.06 4.38
C PRO A 16 -12.29 -17.34 4.16
N ILE A 17 -12.26 -16.04 3.91
CA ILE A 17 -13.45 -15.26 3.60
C ILE A 17 -13.91 -15.49 2.16
N ALA A 18 -12.96 -15.61 1.23
CA ALA A 18 -13.25 -15.88 -0.17
C ALA A 18 -13.75 -17.32 -0.38
N PHE A 19 -13.21 -18.27 0.37
CA PHE A 19 -13.47 -19.72 0.27
C PHE A 19 -13.89 -20.34 1.60
N PRO A 20 -15.04 -19.94 2.18
CA PRO A 20 -15.44 -20.32 3.54
C PRO A 20 -15.76 -21.82 3.73
N GLY A 21 -15.82 -22.58 2.65
CA GLY A 21 -16.07 -24.03 2.69
C GLY A 21 -14.80 -24.88 2.60
N LEU A 22 -13.62 -24.25 2.50
CA LEU A 22 -12.35 -24.95 2.42
C LEU A 22 -11.58 -24.87 3.75
N GLU A 23 -10.76 -25.86 4.02
CA GLU A 23 -9.76 -25.81 5.07
C GLU A 23 -8.78 -24.66 4.78
N GLU A 24 -8.30 -23.94 5.81
CA GLU A 24 -7.53 -22.69 5.68
C GLU A 24 -6.33 -22.80 4.71
N LYS A 25 -5.55 -23.87 4.84
CA LYS A 25 -4.40 -24.09 3.96
C LYS A 25 -4.81 -24.26 2.50
N LYS A 26 -5.92 -24.98 2.26
CA LYS A 26 -6.46 -25.19 0.92
C LYS A 26 -7.08 -23.91 0.36
N ALA A 27 -7.77 -23.14 1.20
CA ALA A 27 -8.31 -21.84 0.83
C ALA A 27 -7.20 -20.89 0.37
N LEU A 28 -6.07 -20.83 1.10
CA LEU A 28 -4.92 -20.00 0.77
C LEU A 28 -4.25 -20.46 -0.54
N GLU A 29 -4.10 -21.76 -0.76
CA GLU A 29 -3.55 -22.30 -2.02
C GLU A 29 -4.39 -21.90 -3.23
N VAL A 30 -5.72 -22.05 -3.12
CA VAL A 30 -6.66 -21.65 -4.17
C VAL A 30 -6.62 -20.15 -4.38
N PHE A 31 -6.65 -19.36 -3.30
CA PHE A 31 -6.56 -17.90 -3.36
C PHE A 31 -5.30 -17.45 -4.12
N ARG A 32 -4.13 -17.95 -3.74
CA ARG A 32 -2.86 -17.64 -4.42
C ARG A 32 -2.83 -18.05 -5.87
N THR A 33 -3.56 -19.12 -6.24
CA THR A 33 -3.72 -19.51 -7.65
C THR A 33 -4.52 -18.46 -8.42
N CYS A 34 -5.66 -18.01 -7.86
CA CYS A 34 -6.45 -16.93 -8.45
C CYS A 34 -5.63 -15.62 -8.59
N VAL A 35 -4.87 -15.27 -7.55
CA VAL A 35 -3.99 -14.09 -7.58
C VAL A 35 -2.97 -14.18 -8.74
N ARG A 36 -2.31 -15.33 -8.93
CA ARG A 36 -1.37 -15.49 -10.04
C ARG A 36 -2.02 -15.26 -11.42
N ASP A 37 -3.26 -15.68 -11.58
CA ASP A 37 -3.98 -15.46 -12.85
C ASP A 37 -4.44 -14.01 -12.98
N GLU A 38 -4.88 -13.37 -11.90
CA GLU A 38 -5.20 -11.95 -11.86
C GLU A 38 -3.98 -11.08 -12.18
N VAL A 39 -2.82 -11.37 -11.61
CA VAL A 39 -1.57 -10.66 -11.91
C VAL A 39 -1.22 -10.76 -13.40
N LYS A 40 -1.36 -11.94 -14.03
CA LYS A 40 -1.16 -12.08 -15.49
C LYS A 40 -2.12 -11.20 -16.28
N PHE A 41 -3.36 -11.06 -15.80
CA PHE A 41 -4.34 -10.16 -16.42
C PHE A 41 -3.94 -8.71 -16.25
N LEU A 42 -3.48 -8.28 -15.06
CA LEU A 42 -3.05 -6.91 -14.79
C LEU A 42 -1.85 -6.46 -15.65
N TYR A 43 -0.96 -7.38 -16.03
CA TYR A 43 0.10 -7.08 -17.00
C TYR A 43 -0.41 -6.78 -18.41
N LYS A 44 -1.56 -7.33 -18.80
CA LYS A 44 -2.19 -7.10 -20.12
C LYS A 44 -3.13 -5.89 -20.10
N GLU A 45 -3.87 -5.76 -19.02
CA GLU A 45 -4.90 -4.75 -18.82
C GLU A 45 -4.64 -4.04 -17.48
N PRO A 46 -3.60 -3.19 -17.40
CA PRO A 46 -3.31 -2.45 -16.18
C PRO A 46 -4.45 -1.49 -15.84
N GLY A 47 -4.66 -1.26 -14.56
CA GLY A 47 -5.65 -0.32 -14.05
C GLY A 47 -5.41 1.11 -14.56
N ILE A 48 -6.30 2.03 -14.26
CA ILE A 48 -6.16 3.44 -14.63
C ILE A 48 -5.47 4.18 -13.47
N LEU A 49 -4.39 4.91 -13.79
CA LEU A 49 -3.72 5.77 -12.82
C LEU A 49 -4.63 6.92 -12.38
N TYR A 50 -4.46 7.36 -11.15
CA TYR A 50 -5.06 8.62 -10.72
C TYR A 50 -4.50 9.79 -11.56
N PRO A 51 -5.33 10.81 -11.84
CA PRO A 51 -4.85 11.98 -12.58
C PRO A 51 -3.59 12.59 -11.94
N GLU A 52 -2.55 12.81 -12.76
CA GLU A 52 -1.25 13.38 -12.37
C GLU A 52 -0.40 12.52 -11.40
N GLU A 53 -0.76 11.26 -11.17
CA GLU A 53 -0.03 10.36 -10.28
C GLU A 53 1.47 10.30 -10.62
N LYS A 54 1.79 10.11 -11.90
CA LYS A 54 3.18 10.04 -12.39
C LYS A 54 3.99 11.32 -12.09
N GLU A 55 3.39 12.48 -12.25
CA GLU A 55 4.05 13.76 -11.98
C GLU A 55 4.26 13.98 -10.48
N VAL A 56 3.27 13.64 -9.68
CA VAL A 56 3.34 13.74 -8.22
C VAL A 56 4.42 12.82 -7.67
N LEU A 57 4.47 11.56 -8.12
CA LEU A 57 5.51 10.61 -7.70
C LEU A 57 6.92 11.09 -8.09
N ARG A 58 7.10 11.66 -9.28
CA ARG A 58 8.39 12.24 -9.70
C ARG A 58 8.82 13.39 -8.79
N LYS A 59 7.92 14.33 -8.50
CA LYS A 59 8.20 15.45 -7.59
C LYS A 59 8.56 14.99 -6.18
N LEU A 60 7.85 13.99 -5.66
CA LEU A 60 8.17 13.43 -4.35
C LEU A 60 9.52 12.75 -4.33
N LYS A 61 9.85 11.97 -5.37
CA LYS A 61 11.14 11.28 -5.49
C LYS A 61 12.34 12.23 -5.48
N GLU A 62 12.19 13.46 -5.99
CA GLU A 62 13.27 14.46 -5.97
C GLU A 62 13.70 14.82 -4.54
N LYS A 63 12.78 14.72 -3.56
CA LYS A 63 13.01 15.12 -2.17
C LYS A 63 13.08 13.94 -1.19
N TYR A 64 12.39 12.84 -1.51
CA TYR A 64 12.19 11.71 -0.60
C TYR A 64 12.45 10.37 -1.28
N PRO A 65 13.05 9.40 -0.60
CA PRO A 65 13.04 8.02 -1.07
C PRO A 65 11.62 7.45 -0.97
N LEU A 66 11.13 6.89 -2.07
CA LEU A 66 9.79 6.30 -2.14
C LEU A 66 9.88 4.77 -2.05
N TYR A 67 8.93 4.17 -1.35
CA TYR A 67 8.77 2.73 -1.20
C TYR A 67 7.30 2.34 -1.33
N VAL A 68 7.03 1.10 -1.76
CA VAL A 68 5.68 0.53 -1.72
C VAL A 68 5.62 -0.55 -0.65
N VAL A 69 4.64 -0.47 0.25
CA VAL A 69 4.38 -1.53 1.24
C VAL A 69 2.91 -1.89 1.21
N SER A 70 2.62 -3.16 0.97
CA SER A 70 1.25 -3.66 0.77
C SER A 70 0.97 -4.92 1.58
N ASN A 71 -0.31 -5.16 1.91
CA ASN A 71 -0.79 -6.45 2.38
C ASN A 71 -1.15 -7.41 1.22
N SER A 72 -0.88 -7.05 -0.02
CA SER A 72 -1.13 -7.89 -1.19
C SER A 72 -0.25 -9.14 -1.21
N ASP A 73 -0.62 -10.09 -2.06
CA ASP A 73 0.26 -11.19 -2.44
C ASP A 73 1.30 -10.73 -3.47
N VAL A 74 2.25 -11.60 -3.79
CA VAL A 74 3.33 -11.38 -4.77
C VAL A 74 2.76 -11.09 -6.15
N GLY A 75 3.38 -10.16 -6.88
CA GLY A 75 3.06 -9.85 -8.26
C GLY A 75 2.22 -8.60 -8.45
N TYR A 76 1.40 -8.19 -7.47
CA TYR A 76 0.58 -6.97 -7.61
C TYR A 76 1.42 -5.69 -7.68
N ILE A 77 2.40 -5.55 -6.79
CA ILE A 77 3.27 -4.37 -6.78
C ILE A 77 4.10 -4.36 -8.05
N GLU A 78 4.68 -5.51 -8.42
CA GLU A 78 5.50 -5.66 -9.61
C GLU A 78 4.70 -5.33 -10.87
N SER A 79 3.47 -5.86 -11.01
CA SER A 79 2.62 -5.56 -12.17
C SER A 79 2.31 -4.07 -12.31
N TYR A 80 2.08 -3.37 -11.20
CA TYR A 80 1.89 -1.92 -11.20
C TYR A 80 3.18 -1.18 -11.61
N LEU A 81 4.30 -1.51 -10.98
CA LEU A 81 5.58 -0.83 -11.25
C LEU A 81 6.05 -1.03 -12.70
N ASP A 82 5.91 -2.24 -13.22
CA ASP A 82 6.34 -2.59 -14.58
C ASP A 82 5.41 -1.98 -15.63
N SER A 83 4.10 -2.13 -15.47
CA SER A 83 3.10 -1.65 -16.44
C SER A 83 3.19 -0.14 -16.68
N TYR A 84 3.56 0.63 -15.67
CA TYR A 84 3.71 2.08 -15.79
C TYR A 84 5.17 2.55 -15.86
N SER A 85 6.12 1.61 -15.89
CA SER A 85 7.56 1.91 -15.86
C SER A 85 7.95 2.76 -14.64
N PHE A 86 7.40 2.43 -13.46
CA PHE A 86 7.61 3.17 -12.22
C PHE A 86 8.75 2.63 -11.36
N ASN A 87 9.39 1.52 -11.74
CA ASN A 87 10.51 0.93 -10.99
C ASN A 87 11.59 1.96 -10.63
N HIS A 88 11.88 2.87 -11.53
CA HIS A 88 12.88 3.92 -11.29
C HIS A 88 12.44 4.99 -10.27
N LEU A 89 11.16 5.06 -9.91
CA LEU A 89 10.62 6.03 -8.94
C LEU A 89 10.76 5.55 -7.51
N PHE A 90 10.73 4.23 -7.29
CA PHE A 90 10.77 3.64 -5.96
C PHE A 90 12.13 2.99 -5.68
N LYS A 91 12.60 3.10 -4.44
CA LYS A 91 13.83 2.43 -3.98
C LYS A 91 13.62 0.93 -3.72
N GLY A 92 12.38 0.54 -3.44
CA GLY A 92 12.04 -0.85 -3.17
C GLY A 92 10.59 -1.00 -2.76
N HIS A 93 10.20 -2.24 -2.58
CA HIS A 93 8.87 -2.60 -2.11
C HIS A 93 8.91 -3.83 -1.21
N LEU A 94 7.87 -4.01 -0.41
CA LEU A 94 7.59 -5.22 0.36
C LEU A 94 6.09 -5.50 0.37
N CYS A 95 5.70 -6.75 0.24
CA CYS A 95 4.31 -7.17 0.42
C CYS A 95 4.18 -8.33 1.42
N ALA A 96 2.96 -8.58 1.88
CA ALA A 96 2.69 -9.69 2.78
C ALA A 96 3.00 -11.03 2.13
N GLY A 97 2.76 -11.17 0.82
CA GLY A 97 3.09 -12.37 0.06
C GLY A 97 4.57 -12.73 0.05
N ASP A 98 5.48 -11.72 0.04
CA ASP A 98 6.93 -11.94 0.07
C ASP A 98 7.43 -12.36 1.45
N THR A 99 6.89 -11.74 2.50
CA THR A 99 7.47 -11.80 3.84
C THR A 99 6.67 -12.66 4.81
N ASN A 100 5.42 -12.97 4.49
CA ASN A 100 4.41 -13.52 5.41
C ASN A 100 4.23 -12.66 6.68
N LEU A 101 4.50 -11.35 6.57
CA LEU A 101 4.34 -10.38 7.64
C LEU A 101 3.25 -9.36 7.28
N PRO A 102 2.49 -8.85 8.26
CA PRO A 102 1.54 -7.77 8.04
C PRO A 102 2.27 -6.47 7.67
N LYS A 103 1.57 -5.54 7.03
CA LYS A 103 2.11 -4.27 6.55
C LYS A 103 2.90 -3.50 7.60
N TRP A 104 2.41 -3.41 8.84
CA TRP A 104 3.11 -2.68 9.88
C TRP A 104 4.50 -3.24 10.19
N ARG A 105 4.66 -4.56 10.16
CA ARG A 105 5.98 -5.21 10.32
C ARG A 105 6.86 -4.96 9.12
N ASN A 106 6.31 -5.04 7.91
CA ASN A 106 7.03 -4.72 6.68
C ASN A 106 7.54 -3.27 6.67
N ILE A 107 6.76 -2.32 7.18
CA ILE A 107 7.20 -0.94 7.36
C ILE A 107 8.38 -0.87 8.34
N GLN A 108 8.32 -1.58 9.47
CA GLN A 108 9.42 -1.61 10.44
C GLN A 108 10.68 -2.24 9.86
N VAL A 109 10.57 -3.40 9.19
CA VAL A 109 11.69 -4.06 8.50
C VAL A 109 12.35 -3.11 7.50
N LEU A 110 11.56 -2.39 6.73
CA LEU A 110 12.08 -1.41 5.77
C LEU A 110 12.78 -0.25 6.47
N LYS A 111 12.21 0.30 7.54
CA LYS A 111 12.83 1.37 8.33
C LYS A 111 14.19 0.94 8.88
N GLU A 112 14.28 -0.26 9.42
CA GLU A 112 15.51 -0.81 9.99
C GLU A 112 16.56 -1.05 8.90
N LYS A 113 16.18 -1.74 7.83
CA LYS A 113 17.06 -2.08 6.70
C LYS A 113 17.67 -0.85 6.03
N GLU A 114 16.87 0.18 5.83
CA GLU A 114 17.27 1.40 5.11
C GLU A 114 17.73 2.52 6.07
N ASN A 115 17.75 2.26 7.38
CA ASN A 115 18.09 3.23 8.44
C ASN A 115 17.27 4.53 8.33
N ILE A 116 15.94 4.40 8.12
CA ILE A 116 15.04 5.54 7.95
C ILE A 116 14.49 5.95 9.30
N LYS A 117 14.70 7.20 9.70
CA LYS A 117 14.22 7.73 10.99
C LYS A 117 12.73 8.08 10.95
N GLU A 118 12.30 8.79 9.92
CA GLU A 118 10.91 9.25 9.78
C GLU A 118 10.28 8.70 8.52
N VAL A 119 9.05 8.23 8.65
CA VAL A 119 8.24 7.70 7.55
C VAL A 119 6.86 8.30 7.62
N ILE A 120 6.33 8.69 6.47
CA ILE A 120 4.92 8.95 6.27
C ILE A 120 4.36 7.82 5.42
N TYR A 121 3.36 7.12 5.92
CA TYR A 121 2.59 6.16 5.15
C TYR A 121 1.35 6.85 4.57
N ILE A 122 1.13 6.68 3.27
CA ILE A 122 -0.05 7.18 2.57
C ILE A 122 -0.95 5.97 2.27
N GLY A 123 -2.18 6.00 2.73
CA GLY A 123 -3.13 4.92 2.54
C GLY A 123 -4.56 5.41 2.58
N ASP A 124 -5.49 4.59 2.13
CA ASP A 124 -6.89 4.96 1.96
C ASP A 124 -7.83 4.20 2.91
N THR A 125 -7.37 3.13 3.56
CA THR A 125 -8.23 2.30 4.40
C THR A 125 -8.02 2.54 5.89
N LYS A 126 -9.06 2.22 6.69
CA LYS A 126 -8.95 2.19 8.16
C LYS A 126 -7.81 1.27 8.62
N LYS A 127 -7.60 0.15 7.90
CA LYS A 127 -6.52 -0.78 8.22
C LYS A 127 -5.15 -0.14 7.98
N ASP A 128 -4.97 0.63 6.90
CA ASP A 128 -3.73 1.38 6.65
C ASP A 128 -3.39 2.30 7.81
N ARG A 129 -4.37 3.04 8.30
CA ARG A 129 -4.20 3.92 9.47
C ARG A 129 -3.79 3.14 10.72
N VAL A 130 -4.48 2.04 11.02
CA VAL A 130 -4.17 1.20 12.20
C VAL A 130 -2.76 0.62 12.09
N GLU A 131 -2.40 0.09 10.93
CA GLU A 131 -1.08 -0.49 10.69
C GLU A 131 0.03 0.55 10.72
N SER A 132 -0.21 1.77 10.24
CA SER A 132 0.73 2.89 10.37
C SER A 132 0.99 3.26 11.82
N LEU A 133 -0.05 3.29 12.64
CA LEU A 133 0.07 3.54 14.08
C LEU A 133 0.88 2.43 14.78
N HIS A 134 0.62 1.17 14.46
CA HIS A 134 1.40 0.03 14.98
C HIS A 134 2.86 0.07 14.55
N ALA A 135 3.14 0.54 13.34
CA ALA A 135 4.50 0.72 12.84
C ALA A 135 5.22 1.93 13.47
N GLY A 136 4.51 2.79 14.20
CA GLY A 136 5.05 4.02 14.76
C GLY A 136 5.44 5.04 13.68
N VAL A 137 4.64 5.15 12.61
CA VAL A 137 4.88 6.09 11.51
C VAL A 137 3.73 7.07 11.35
N LEU A 138 4.01 8.22 10.73
CA LEU A 138 3.01 9.21 10.41
C LEU A 138 2.09 8.69 9.29
N PHE A 139 0.83 9.14 9.29
CA PHE A 139 -0.17 8.69 8.33
C PHE A 139 -0.84 9.88 7.63
N ILE A 140 -0.99 9.77 6.31
CA ILE A 140 -1.82 10.66 5.50
C ILE A 140 -2.94 9.84 4.89
N HIS A 141 -4.18 10.23 5.13
CA HIS A 141 -5.34 9.59 4.52
C HIS A 141 -5.56 10.10 3.09
N ALA A 142 -5.50 9.19 2.13
CA ALA A 142 -5.84 9.40 0.73
C ALA A 142 -7.35 9.16 0.53
N ALA A 143 -8.19 10.15 0.86
CA ALA A 143 -9.65 10.02 0.83
C ALA A 143 -10.23 9.90 -0.60
N TYR A 144 -9.40 10.03 -1.62
CA TYR A 144 -9.76 9.74 -3.01
C TYR A 144 -9.66 8.24 -3.35
N GLY A 145 -9.16 7.41 -2.44
CA GLY A 145 -9.12 5.95 -2.58
C GLY A 145 -10.46 5.29 -2.28
N PHE A 146 -10.43 4.06 -1.84
CA PHE A 146 -11.62 3.21 -1.69
C PHE A 146 -12.14 3.13 -0.26
N GLY A 147 -11.33 3.52 0.73
CA GLY A 147 -11.68 3.45 2.15
C GLY A 147 -12.34 4.73 2.65
N ASN A 148 -13.15 4.56 3.70
CA ASN A 148 -13.67 5.67 4.49
C ASN A 148 -13.12 5.58 5.90
N ILE A 149 -12.51 6.66 6.38
CA ILE A 149 -11.94 6.76 7.72
C ILE A 149 -12.66 7.88 8.48
N ASP A 150 -13.49 7.51 9.43
CA ASP A 150 -14.20 8.45 10.29
C ASP A 150 -13.76 8.29 11.76
N PRO A 151 -13.46 9.36 12.50
CA PRO A 151 -13.26 10.73 12.07
C PRO A 151 -11.87 10.89 11.42
N ASP A 152 -11.83 11.56 10.28
CA ASP A 152 -10.57 11.88 9.62
C ASP A 152 -10.11 13.30 9.96
N ARG A 153 -8.84 13.41 10.33
CA ARG A 153 -8.21 14.69 10.62
C ARG A 153 -7.32 15.10 9.47
N ASN A 154 -7.90 15.83 8.50
CA ASN A 154 -7.12 16.48 7.46
C ASN A 154 -6.64 15.52 6.33
N PRO A 155 -7.57 14.84 5.64
CA PRO A 155 -7.28 13.99 4.50
C PRO A 155 -6.83 14.80 3.31
N ILE A 156 -6.30 14.10 2.28
CA ILE A 156 -6.18 14.62 0.93
C ILE A 156 -7.27 14.04 0.02
N HIS A 157 -7.88 14.87 -0.79
CA HIS A 157 -8.96 14.48 -1.72
C HIS A 157 -8.47 14.31 -3.16
N SER A 158 -7.19 14.60 -3.40
CA SER A 158 -6.52 14.37 -4.67
C SER A 158 -5.05 14.09 -4.42
N ILE A 159 -4.45 13.23 -5.24
CA ILE A 159 -3.01 12.96 -5.19
C ILE A 159 -2.17 14.24 -5.42
N LYS A 160 -2.72 15.25 -6.12
CA LYS A 160 -2.09 16.57 -6.32
C LYS A 160 -1.74 17.29 -5.03
N GLU A 161 -2.50 17.03 -3.98
CA GLU A 161 -2.29 17.67 -2.66
C GLU A 161 -1.10 17.05 -1.90
N LEU A 162 -0.70 15.84 -2.30
CA LEU A 162 0.26 15.04 -1.55
C LEU A 162 1.62 15.72 -1.33
N PRO A 163 2.27 16.38 -2.31
CA PRO A 163 3.55 17.02 -2.08
C PRO A 163 3.49 18.09 -0.98
N ARG A 164 2.49 18.97 -1.04
CA ARG A 164 2.27 19.99 0.00
C ARG A 164 1.96 19.38 1.35
N LYS A 165 1.14 18.32 1.35
CA LYS A 165 0.73 17.64 2.59
C LYS A 165 1.89 16.95 3.29
N VAL A 166 2.78 16.34 2.54
CA VAL A 166 4.00 15.71 3.09
C VAL A 166 4.88 16.75 3.76
N GLU A 167 5.13 17.89 3.12
CA GLU A 167 5.89 18.99 3.70
C GLU A 167 5.25 19.55 4.99
N GLU A 168 3.92 19.72 4.98
CA GLU A 168 3.16 20.14 6.16
C GLU A 168 3.30 19.16 7.33
N VAL A 169 3.21 17.86 7.06
CA VAL A 169 3.28 16.82 8.10
C VAL A 169 4.68 16.74 8.69
N PHE A 170 5.74 16.77 7.87
CA PHE A 170 7.13 16.80 8.37
C PHE A 170 7.45 18.06 9.14
N SER A 171 6.97 19.24 8.71
CA SER A 171 7.23 20.49 9.42
C SER A 171 6.59 20.54 10.81
N LYS A 172 5.45 19.86 11.01
CA LYS A 172 4.77 19.78 12.31
C LYS A 172 5.35 18.72 13.25
N ASN A 173 6.14 17.79 12.72
CA ASN A 173 6.78 16.71 13.48
C ASN A 173 8.30 16.73 13.20
N PRO A 174 9.03 17.79 13.62
CA PRO A 174 10.47 17.86 13.37
C PRO A 174 11.20 16.73 14.10
N ILE A 175 12.25 16.20 13.45
CA ILE A 175 13.14 15.18 14.01
C ILE A 175 13.70 15.70 15.33
N LYS A 176 13.46 14.99 16.42
CA LYS A 176 14.09 15.24 17.72
C LYS A 176 15.46 14.61 17.78
#